data_90205658ed39d59ba8c194faeb9321e6
#
_entry.id   90205658ed39d59ba8c194faeb9321e6
#
_cell.length_a   1.000
_cell.length_b   1.000
_cell.length_c   1.000
_cell.angle_alpha   90.00
_cell.angle_beta   90.00
_cell.angle_gamma   90.00
#
_symmetry.space_group_name_H-M   'P 1'
#
loop_
_entity.id
_entity.type
_entity.pdbx_description
1 polymer ?
#
loop_
_entity_poly.entity_id
_entity_poly.type
_entity_poly.pdbx_seq_one_letter_code
_entity_poly.pdbx_strand_id
1 'polypeptide(L)'
;MAKVQVFAVLSLDGCLSEKTSDASWVLRPESYNIDKLFGAADYELTPAYPISRLTENKSNSILLIEANHDTADYINGLLRLQLIDEIILYTVPFIAGTGQHLFKSNLPTSHWNMVEKKEYNGGILRTIYRKKCIQE
;
A
#
# COMPACT_ATOMS: atom_id res chain seq x y z
N MET A 1 12.40 -14.80 4.54
CA MET A 1 12.01 -14.06 3.33
C MET A 1 11.68 -12.61 3.69
N ALA A 2 12.02 -11.71 2.81
CA ALA A 2 11.65 -10.32 3.01
C ALA A 2 10.13 -10.16 2.93
N LYS A 3 9.59 -9.30 3.78
CA LYS A 3 8.16 -8.98 3.81
C LYS A 3 7.95 -7.66 3.08
N VAL A 4 7.10 -7.68 2.06
CA VAL A 4 6.81 -6.49 1.27
C VAL A 4 5.45 -5.93 1.67
N GLN A 5 5.47 -4.67 2.11
CA GLN A 5 4.27 -3.95 2.53
C GLN A 5 4.01 -2.79 1.57
N VAL A 6 2.76 -2.63 1.14
CA VAL A 6 2.32 -1.47 0.38
C VAL A 6 1.54 -0.56 1.33
N PHE A 7 1.89 0.72 1.34
CA PHE A 7 1.16 1.76 2.07
C PHE A 7 0.48 2.69 1.07
N ALA A 8 -0.81 2.92 1.22
CA ALA A 8 -1.54 3.78 0.31
C ALA A 8 -2.60 4.60 1.03
N VAL A 9 -2.79 5.83 0.58
CA VAL A 9 -3.90 6.68 0.98
C VAL A 9 -4.82 6.82 -0.24
N LEU A 10 -6.05 6.31 -0.11
CA LEU A 10 -6.99 6.27 -1.23
C LEU A 10 -8.28 6.99 -0.87
N SER A 11 -8.92 7.57 -1.90
CA SER A 11 -10.29 8.07 -1.78
C SER A 11 -11.27 6.91 -1.72
N LEU A 12 -12.55 7.19 -1.51
CA LEU A 12 -13.59 6.16 -1.51
C LEU A 12 -13.68 5.41 -2.84
N ASP A 13 -13.36 6.10 -3.93
CA ASP A 13 -13.37 5.48 -5.27
C ASP A 13 -12.01 4.92 -5.68
N GLY A 14 -11.08 4.78 -4.75
CA GLY A 14 -9.81 4.10 -4.99
C GLY A 14 -8.74 4.90 -5.69
N CYS A 15 -8.88 6.22 -5.75
CA CYS A 15 -7.87 7.07 -6.39
C CYS A 15 -6.73 7.39 -5.44
N LEU A 16 -5.51 7.42 -6.00
CA LEU A 16 -4.31 7.83 -5.27
C LEU A 16 -4.33 9.33 -5.04
N SER A 17 -3.74 9.77 -3.92
CA SER A 17 -3.56 11.19 -3.66
C SER A 17 -2.60 11.80 -4.67
N GLU A 18 -2.87 13.01 -5.11
CA GLU A 18 -2.00 13.76 -6.00
C GLU A 18 -1.24 14.81 -5.22
N LYS A 19 0.03 15.00 -5.58
CA LYS A 19 0.90 15.95 -4.86
C LYS A 19 0.42 17.39 -4.92
N THR A 20 -0.31 17.74 -5.98
CA THR A 20 -0.82 19.09 -6.18
C THR A 20 -2.29 19.23 -5.83
N SER A 21 -2.87 18.21 -5.23
CA SER A 21 -4.30 18.16 -5.00
C SER A 21 -4.70 18.78 -3.66
N ASP A 22 -5.99 18.72 -3.41
CA ASP A 22 -6.65 19.20 -2.21
C ASP A 22 -5.96 18.68 -0.94
N ALA A 23 -5.81 19.57 0.04
CA ALA A 23 -5.21 19.25 1.33
C ALA A 23 -5.94 18.13 2.09
N SER A 24 -7.18 17.79 1.72
CA SER A 24 -7.93 16.71 2.35
C SER A 24 -7.28 15.34 2.17
N TRP A 25 -6.38 15.19 1.19
CA TRP A 25 -5.61 13.97 1.00
C TRP A 25 -4.43 13.86 1.95
N VAL A 26 -4.00 14.98 2.57
CA VAL A 26 -2.76 15.02 3.34
C VAL A 26 -3.03 14.57 4.77
N LEU A 27 -2.46 13.44 5.14
CA LEU A 27 -2.54 12.92 6.49
C LEU A 27 -1.24 13.19 7.22
N ARG A 28 -1.33 13.80 8.41
CA ARG A 28 -0.14 14.03 9.23
C ARG A 28 0.36 12.70 9.77
N PRO A 29 1.63 12.32 9.49
CA PRO A 29 2.11 11.00 9.89
C PRO A 29 1.97 10.71 11.38
N GLU A 30 2.24 11.69 12.23
CA GLU A 30 2.17 11.50 13.67
C GLU A 30 0.73 11.33 14.18
N SER A 31 -0.26 11.89 13.47
CA SER A 31 -1.66 11.80 13.90
C SER A 31 -2.34 10.50 13.51
N TYR A 32 -1.81 9.82 12.49
CA TYR A 32 -2.42 8.61 11.95
C TYR A 32 -1.51 7.39 12.06
N ASN A 33 -0.46 7.49 12.87
CA ASN A 33 0.51 6.41 13.09
C ASN A 33 1.26 5.98 11.82
N ILE A 34 1.29 6.84 10.80
CA ILE A 34 2.03 6.57 9.57
C ILE A 34 3.52 6.56 9.85
N ASP A 35 3.98 7.47 10.72
CA ASP A 35 5.37 7.54 11.14
C ASP A 35 5.86 6.22 11.75
N LYS A 36 4.99 5.52 12.47
CA LYS A 36 5.32 4.22 13.06
C LYS A 36 5.48 3.14 12.00
N LEU A 37 4.70 3.21 10.93
CA LEU A 37 4.83 2.26 9.83
C LEU A 37 6.19 2.40 9.14
N PHE A 38 6.59 3.63 8.86
CA PHE A 38 7.89 3.88 8.23
C PHE A 38 9.03 3.57 9.19
N GLY A 39 8.86 3.83 10.48
CA GLY A 39 9.87 3.52 11.48
C GLY A 39 10.06 2.02 11.71
N ALA A 40 9.04 1.22 11.48
CA ALA A 40 9.12 -0.23 11.64
C ALA A 40 9.69 -0.92 10.41
N ALA A 41 9.73 -0.25 9.25
CA ALA A 41 10.28 -0.82 8.04
C ALA A 41 11.79 -0.74 8.05
N ASP A 42 12.44 -1.77 7.54
CA ASP A 42 13.91 -1.79 7.45
C ASP A 42 14.40 -0.97 6.26
N TYR A 43 13.66 -1.02 5.16
CA TYR A 43 14.02 -0.30 3.94
C TYR A 43 12.78 0.22 3.24
N GLU A 44 12.91 1.36 2.57
CA GLU A 44 11.89 1.85 1.68
C GLU A 44 12.15 1.30 0.28
N LEU A 45 11.16 0.57 -0.24
CA LEU A 45 11.25 -0.05 -1.56
C LEU A 45 10.90 0.98 -2.63
N THR A 46 11.72 1.10 -3.66
CA THR A 46 11.50 2.02 -4.77
C THR A 46 11.49 1.27 -6.09
N PRO A 47 10.95 1.86 -7.16
CA PRO A 47 10.96 1.23 -8.49
C PRO A 47 12.36 0.97 -9.04
N ALA A 48 13.38 1.60 -8.48
CA ALA A 48 14.77 1.33 -8.87
C ALA A 48 15.28 -0.03 -8.38
N TYR A 49 14.56 -0.65 -7.41
CA TYR A 49 14.95 -1.94 -6.88
C TYR A 49 14.50 -3.06 -7.84
N PRO A 50 15.42 -3.88 -8.35
CA PRO A 50 15.02 -4.94 -9.30
C PRO A 50 14.09 -5.96 -8.65
N ILE A 51 13.00 -6.29 -9.34
CA ILE A 51 12.03 -7.26 -8.83
C ILE A 51 12.69 -8.62 -8.61
N SER A 52 13.64 -9.00 -9.47
CA SER A 52 14.35 -10.27 -9.34
C SER A 52 15.05 -10.40 -7.98
N ARG A 53 15.52 -9.29 -7.41
CA ARG A 53 16.18 -9.32 -6.11
C ARG A 53 15.22 -9.58 -4.96
N LEU A 54 13.95 -9.26 -5.14
CA LEU A 54 12.95 -9.53 -4.10
C LEU A 54 12.76 -11.04 -3.92
N THR A 55 12.79 -11.79 -5.02
CA THR A 55 12.63 -13.24 -4.97
C THR A 55 13.86 -13.94 -4.39
N GLU A 56 15.03 -13.29 -4.49
CA GLU A 56 16.28 -13.83 -3.97
C GLU A 56 16.57 -13.39 -2.53
N ASN A 57 15.85 -12.41 -2.02
CA ASN A 57 16.10 -11.86 -0.70
C ASN A 57 15.64 -12.84 0.37
N LYS A 58 16.58 -13.38 1.13
CA LYS A 58 16.31 -14.36 2.18
C LYS A 58 16.35 -13.75 3.58
N SER A 59 16.54 -12.45 3.69
CA SER A 59 16.54 -11.78 4.98
C SER A 59 15.10 -11.66 5.51
N ASN A 60 14.96 -11.37 6.81
CA ASN A 60 13.66 -11.12 7.42
C ASN A 60 13.33 -9.64 7.45
N SER A 61 13.86 -8.89 6.50
CA SER A 61 13.66 -7.46 6.43
C SER A 61 12.24 -7.11 6.01
N ILE A 62 11.76 -5.99 6.52
CA ILE A 62 10.48 -5.41 6.10
C ILE A 62 10.77 -4.32 5.09
N LEU A 63 10.21 -4.46 3.90
CA LEU A 63 10.34 -3.50 2.82
C LEU A 63 9.00 -2.82 2.63
N LEU A 64 8.97 -1.50 2.75
CA LEU A 64 7.74 -0.71 2.63
C LEU A 64 7.80 0.15 1.38
N ILE A 65 6.74 0.10 0.57
CA ILE A 65 6.61 0.97 -0.59
C ILE A 65 5.37 1.83 -0.46
N GLU A 66 5.54 3.13 -0.61
CA GLU A 66 4.43 4.08 -0.61
C GLU A 66 3.82 4.18 -2.00
N ALA A 67 2.50 4.00 -2.09
CA ALA A 67 1.79 4.09 -3.36
C ALA A 67 1.60 5.55 -3.77
N ASN A 68 2.04 5.88 -4.97
CA ASN A 68 1.84 7.19 -5.58
C ASN A 68 1.91 7.04 -7.09
N HIS A 69 1.86 8.16 -7.82
CA HIS A 69 1.89 8.13 -9.29
C HIS A 69 3.15 7.48 -9.86
N ASP A 70 4.28 7.64 -9.15
CA ASP A 70 5.55 7.11 -9.62
C ASP A 70 5.74 5.64 -9.30
N THR A 71 5.05 5.12 -8.29
CA THR A 71 5.23 3.74 -7.83
C THR A 71 4.10 2.80 -8.23
N ALA A 72 2.98 3.33 -8.72
CA ALA A 72 1.78 2.52 -8.96
C ALA A 72 2.03 1.36 -9.93
N ASP A 73 2.76 1.60 -11.02
CA ASP A 73 3.03 0.55 -12.00
C ASP A 73 3.93 -0.54 -11.42
N TYR A 74 4.91 -0.14 -10.63
CA TYR A 74 5.80 -1.07 -9.94
C TYR A 74 5.00 -1.94 -8.96
N ILE A 75 4.11 -1.31 -8.18
CA ILE A 75 3.25 -2.04 -7.23
C ILE A 75 2.36 -3.04 -7.95
N ASN A 76 1.76 -2.63 -9.08
CA ASN A 76 0.91 -3.53 -9.85
C ASN A 76 1.71 -4.70 -10.42
N GLY A 77 2.96 -4.45 -10.81
CA GLY A 77 3.87 -5.53 -11.22
C GLY A 77 4.12 -6.53 -10.10
N LEU A 78 4.34 -6.02 -8.87
CA LEU A 78 4.52 -6.88 -7.71
C LEU A 78 3.25 -7.69 -7.40
N LEU A 79 2.07 -7.09 -7.57
CA LEU A 79 0.81 -7.78 -7.34
C LEU A 79 0.61 -8.92 -8.35
N ARG A 80 0.97 -8.70 -9.62
CA ARG A 80 0.88 -9.74 -10.65
C ARG A 80 1.79 -10.93 -10.35
N LEU A 81 2.93 -10.68 -9.72
CA LEU A 81 3.90 -11.71 -9.35
C LEU A 81 3.64 -12.26 -7.94
N GLN A 82 2.61 -11.78 -7.25
CA GLN A 82 2.23 -12.21 -5.91
C GLN A 82 3.34 -11.98 -4.87
N LEU A 83 4.06 -10.88 -5.01
CA LEU A 83 5.18 -10.55 -4.13
C LEU A 83 4.82 -9.59 -2.99
N ILE A 84 3.58 -9.11 -2.92
CA ILE A 84 3.12 -8.24 -1.84
C ILE A 84 2.57 -9.10 -0.70
N ASP A 85 3.09 -8.89 0.50
CA ASP A 85 2.69 -9.66 1.68
C ASP A 85 1.59 -8.97 2.49
N GLU A 86 1.65 -7.64 2.59
CA GLU A 86 0.66 -6.85 3.31
C GLU A 86 0.30 -5.57 2.55
N ILE A 87 -0.95 -5.19 2.65
CA ILE A 87 -1.46 -3.93 2.10
C ILE A 87 -2.03 -3.12 3.25
N ILE A 88 -1.50 -1.91 3.43
CA ILE A 88 -1.94 -0.98 4.47
C ILE A 88 -2.65 0.17 3.77
N LEU A 89 -3.97 0.26 3.97
CA LEU A 89 -4.78 1.27 3.29
C LEU A 89 -5.33 2.27 4.30
N TYR A 90 -5.16 3.55 3.99
CA TYR A 90 -5.89 4.63 4.64
C TYR A 90 -6.93 5.12 3.65
N THR A 91 -8.19 5.02 4.02
CA THR A 91 -9.29 5.49 3.18
C THR A 91 -9.78 6.83 3.71
N VAL A 92 -9.74 7.85 2.85
CA VAL A 92 -10.27 9.18 3.18
C VAL A 92 -11.70 9.28 2.68
N PRO A 93 -12.59 9.96 3.43
CA PRO A 93 -14.03 9.89 3.17
C PRO A 93 -14.49 10.88 2.09
N PHE A 94 -13.91 10.80 0.90
CA PHE A 94 -14.42 11.59 -0.22
C PHE A 94 -14.18 10.86 -1.54
N ILE A 95 -14.89 11.29 -2.56
CA ILE A 95 -14.77 10.76 -3.91
C ILE A 95 -13.96 11.74 -4.72
N ALA A 96 -12.84 11.28 -5.28
CA ALA A 96 -11.98 12.13 -6.09
C ALA A 96 -12.60 12.41 -7.48
N GLY A 97 -13.29 11.43 -8.03
CA GLY A 97 -13.95 11.55 -9.32
C GLY A 97 -13.01 11.34 -10.50
N THR A 98 -11.86 11.98 -10.47
CA THR A 98 -10.82 11.85 -11.49
C THR A 98 -9.50 11.59 -10.80
N GLY A 99 -8.58 10.93 -11.49
CA GLY A 99 -7.27 10.63 -10.96
C GLY A 99 -6.85 9.21 -11.23
N GLN A 100 -5.66 8.87 -10.75
CA GLN A 100 -5.08 7.55 -10.97
C GLN A 100 -5.52 6.59 -9.88
N HIS A 101 -6.05 5.45 -10.29
CA HIS A 101 -6.36 4.36 -9.37
C HIS A 101 -5.09 3.57 -9.06
N LEU A 102 -4.98 3.10 -7.81
CA LEU A 102 -3.86 2.25 -7.44
C LEU A 102 -3.96 0.89 -8.14
N PHE A 103 -5.13 0.26 -8.01
CA PHE A 103 -5.30 -1.08 -8.57
C PHE A 103 -5.77 -0.97 -10.01
N LYS A 104 -4.94 -1.49 -10.91
CA LYS A 104 -5.24 -1.48 -12.35
C LYS A 104 -6.16 -2.63 -12.70
N SER A 105 -6.79 -2.54 -13.87
CA SER A 105 -7.49 -3.69 -14.43
C SER A 105 -6.49 -4.77 -14.81
N ASN A 106 -6.94 -6.00 -14.97
CA ASN A 106 -6.11 -7.14 -15.38
C ASN A 106 -5.18 -7.67 -14.28
N LEU A 107 -5.43 -7.32 -13.02
CA LEU A 107 -4.74 -7.98 -11.93
C LEU A 107 -5.34 -9.37 -11.72
N PRO A 108 -4.52 -10.38 -11.39
CA PRO A 108 -5.08 -11.69 -11.05
C PRO A 108 -5.92 -11.62 -9.78
N THR A 109 -6.93 -12.46 -9.69
CA THR A 109 -7.72 -12.55 -8.48
C THR A 109 -6.85 -13.03 -7.32
N SER A 110 -6.96 -12.34 -6.18
CA SER A 110 -6.22 -12.73 -4.98
C SER A 110 -7.11 -12.53 -3.76
N HIS A 111 -6.80 -13.25 -2.70
CA HIS A 111 -7.57 -13.21 -1.47
C HIS A 111 -6.71 -12.72 -0.32
N TRP A 112 -7.30 -11.88 0.51
CA TRP A 112 -6.58 -11.21 1.60
C TRP A 112 -7.39 -11.32 2.88
N ASN A 113 -6.68 -11.45 4.00
CA ASN A 113 -7.31 -11.44 5.33
C ASN A 113 -7.12 -10.08 5.95
N MET A 114 -8.20 -9.47 6.43
CA MET A 114 -8.09 -8.24 7.18
C MET A 114 -7.57 -8.58 8.57
N VAL A 115 -6.38 -8.08 8.90
CA VAL A 115 -5.74 -8.36 10.20
C VAL A 115 -5.86 -7.21 11.17
N GLU A 116 -6.17 -6.00 10.69
CA GLU A 116 -6.37 -4.85 11.55
C GLU A 116 -7.31 -3.85 10.89
N LYS A 117 -8.11 -3.20 11.73
CA LYS A 117 -8.99 -2.11 11.31
C LYS A 117 -8.95 -1.05 12.41
N LYS A 118 -8.71 0.20 12.04
CA LYS A 118 -8.71 1.31 12.99
C LYS A 118 -9.38 2.52 12.39
N GLU A 119 -10.31 3.11 13.15
CA GLU A 119 -10.99 4.32 12.74
C GLU A 119 -10.33 5.52 13.41
N TYR A 120 -10.19 6.60 12.66
CA TYR A 120 -9.64 7.85 13.16
C TYR A 120 -10.72 8.93 13.07
N ASN A 121 -10.51 10.04 13.78
CA ASN A 121 -11.42 11.17 13.71
C ASN A 121 -11.48 11.69 12.27
N GLY A 122 -12.66 12.17 11.87
CA GLY A 122 -12.86 12.68 10.53
C GLY A 122 -13.24 11.63 9.49
N GLY A 123 -13.57 10.41 9.94
CA GLY A 123 -14.02 9.36 9.04
C GLY A 123 -12.92 8.63 8.28
N ILE A 124 -11.67 8.80 8.72
CA ILE A 124 -10.54 8.14 8.08
C ILE A 124 -10.39 6.75 8.66
N LEU A 125 -10.27 5.75 7.78
CA LEU A 125 -10.18 4.34 8.17
C LEU A 125 -8.85 3.77 7.70
N ARG A 126 -8.11 3.13 8.64
CA ARG A 126 -6.94 2.34 8.30
C ARG A 126 -7.31 0.88 8.34
N THR A 127 -6.97 0.15 7.28
CA THR A 127 -7.12 -1.30 7.21
C THR A 127 -5.79 -1.92 6.81
N ILE A 128 -5.49 -3.06 7.40
CA ILE A 128 -4.30 -3.83 7.05
C ILE A 128 -4.76 -5.20 6.60
N TYR A 129 -4.35 -5.58 5.40
CA TYR A 129 -4.66 -6.87 4.81
C TYR A 129 -3.38 -7.67 4.63
N ARG A 130 -3.43 -8.93 5.00
CA ARG A 130 -2.32 -9.86 4.80
C ARG A 130 -2.70 -10.86 3.73
N LYS A 131 -1.75 -11.16 2.85
CA LYS A 131 -1.98 -12.12 1.77
C LYS A 131 -2.42 -13.46 2.34
N LYS A 132 -3.51 -13.99 1.80
CA LYS A 132 -3.99 -15.31 2.18
C LYS A 132 -3.23 -16.35 1.39
N CYS A 133 -2.49 -17.20 2.10
CA CYS A 133 -1.85 -18.35 1.47
C CYS A 133 -2.89 -19.42 1.27
N ILE A 134 -3.15 -19.76 0.01
CA ILE A 134 -4.03 -20.86 -0.32
C ILE A 134 -3.16 -22.11 -0.30
N GLN A 135 -3.39 -22.95 0.68
CA GLN A 135 -2.76 -24.26 0.71
C GLN A 135 -3.72 -25.24 0.13
N GLU A 136 -3.23 -25.93 -0.86
CA GLU A 136 -3.98 -26.99 -1.50
C GLU A 136 -3.72 -28.32 -0.82
#